data_03d5792b6a94d3e65b08776ac6af938d
#
_entry.id   03d5792b6a94d3e65b08776ac6af938d
#
_cell.length_a   1.000
_cell.length_b   1.000
_cell.length_c   1.000
_cell.angle_alpha   90.00
_cell.angle_beta   90.00
_cell.angle_gamma   90.00
#
_symmetry.space_group_name_H-M   'P 1'
#
loop_
_entity.id
_entity.type
_entity.pdbx_description
1 polymer ?
#
loop_
_entity_poly.entity_id
_entity_poly.type
_entity_poly.pdbx_seq_one_letter_code
_entity_poly.pdbx_strand_id
1 'polypeptide(L)'
;MEKKNLTIRAARIEDLSAITEIYNEAVVNTLSTFHLYPRSLDDQKKWFENHGVKYPLLIAEDKGSTVAWASLSPYSEREGYQFTVADSIYVREGYRRKGIGYDLLGKLIDEAQALKYHSIIAIIALVNVPSIKLHEKLGFICRGILLEAGFKFGKWVDICLYQKMLSKCSDE
;
A
#
# COMPACT_ATOMS: atom_id res chain seq x y z
N MET A 1 23.63 -16.13 1.32
CA MET A 1 22.49 -15.20 1.46
C MET A 1 22.10 -15.18 2.92
N GLU A 2 22.40 -14.09 3.63
CA GLU A 2 21.97 -13.94 5.01
C GLU A 2 20.44 -14.05 5.09
N LYS A 3 19.93 -14.94 5.94
CA LYS A 3 18.50 -14.99 6.27
C LYS A 3 18.11 -13.62 6.83
N LYS A 4 17.28 -12.90 6.09
CA LYS A 4 16.71 -11.63 6.59
C LYS A 4 15.97 -11.93 7.90
N ASN A 5 16.36 -11.32 8.99
CA ASN A 5 15.57 -11.25 10.22
C ASN A 5 14.38 -10.29 10.05
N LEU A 6 13.64 -10.46 8.95
CA LEU A 6 12.50 -9.65 8.63
C LEU A 6 11.26 -10.25 9.30
N THR A 7 10.62 -9.48 10.16
CA THR A 7 9.34 -9.85 10.78
C THR A 7 8.22 -8.99 10.17
N ILE A 8 7.14 -9.62 9.73
CA ILE A 8 5.92 -8.91 9.30
C ILE A 8 4.86 -9.13 10.37
N ARG A 9 4.30 -8.02 10.85
CA ARG A 9 3.28 -8.03 11.91
C ARG A 9 2.29 -6.87 11.73
N ALA A 10 1.17 -6.95 12.45
CA ALA A 10 0.28 -5.80 12.58
C ALA A 10 1.01 -4.61 13.20
N ALA A 11 0.72 -3.41 12.69
CA ALA A 11 1.27 -2.18 13.24
C ALA A 11 0.68 -1.89 14.62
N ARG A 12 1.49 -1.26 15.46
CA ARG A 12 1.13 -0.75 16.78
C ARG A 12 1.32 0.76 16.81
N ILE A 13 0.76 1.41 17.81
CA ILE A 13 0.87 2.88 17.92
C ILE A 13 2.33 3.34 18.02
N GLU A 14 3.21 2.52 18.59
CA GLU A 14 4.63 2.79 18.70
C GLU A 14 5.33 2.85 17.32
N ASP A 15 4.77 2.21 16.29
CA ASP A 15 5.30 2.23 14.93
C ASP A 15 4.94 3.53 14.18
N LEU A 16 4.01 4.33 14.71
CA LEU A 16 3.42 5.48 14.01
C LEU A 16 4.48 6.49 13.54
N SER A 17 5.50 6.77 14.35
CA SER A 17 6.57 7.69 13.97
C SER A 17 7.32 7.19 12.74
N ALA A 18 7.72 5.92 12.73
CA ALA A 18 8.44 5.31 11.62
C ALA A 18 7.57 5.20 10.36
N ILE A 19 6.28 4.87 10.51
CA ILE A 19 5.29 4.85 9.42
C ILE A 19 5.19 6.24 8.80
N THR A 20 5.10 7.29 9.64
CA THR A 20 5.00 8.69 9.20
C THR A 20 6.27 9.13 8.46
N GLU A 21 7.44 8.79 8.98
CA GLU A 21 8.73 9.09 8.34
C GLU A 21 8.83 8.44 6.95
N ILE A 22 8.54 7.15 6.83
CA ILE A 22 8.57 6.41 5.56
C ILE A 22 7.59 7.02 4.55
N TYR A 23 6.40 7.40 5.01
CA TYR A 23 5.41 8.04 4.17
C TYR A 23 5.85 9.42 3.69
N ASN A 24 6.34 10.26 4.61
CA ASN A 24 6.78 11.61 4.30
C ASN A 24 8.01 11.63 3.37
N GLU A 25 8.92 10.64 3.50
CA GLU A 25 9.99 10.42 2.51
C GLU A 25 9.41 10.25 1.09
N ALA A 26 8.36 9.44 0.96
CA ALA A 26 7.67 9.25 -0.33
C ALA A 26 6.94 10.51 -0.80
N VAL A 27 6.33 11.28 0.11
CA VAL A 27 5.65 12.54 -0.21
C VAL A 27 6.62 13.55 -0.82
N VAL A 28 7.78 13.74 -0.22
CA VAL A 28 8.69 14.80 -0.67
C VAL A 28 9.59 14.40 -1.84
N ASN A 29 9.84 13.10 -2.03
CA ASN A 29 10.86 12.65 -2.99
C ASN A 29 10.31 11.85 -4.18
N THR A 30 9.03 11.45 -4.17
CA THR A 30 8.53 10.50 -5.17
C THR A 30 7.14 10.83 -5.70
N LEU A 31 6.76 10.15 -6.78
CA LEU A 31 5.40 10.13 -7.33
C LEU A 31 4.59 8.91 -6.83
N SER A 32 5.04 8.23 -5.77
CA SER A 32 4.31 7.09 -5.19
C SER A 32 3.08 7.50 -4.38
N THR A 33 2.90 8.78 -4.13
CA THR A 33 1.73 9.40 -3.51
C THR A 33 1.50 10.79 -4.10
N PHE A 34 0.24 11.21 -4.15
CA PHE A 34 -0.14 12.55 -4.62
C PHE A 34 -0.38 13.56 -3.48
N HIS A 35 -0.09 13.21 -2.22
CA HIS A 35 0.03 14.23 -1.19
C HIS A 35 1.20 15.17 -1.54
N LEU A 36 0.94 16.48 -1.42
CA LEU A 36 1.92 17.51 -1.78
C LEU A 36 2.79 17.92 -0.60
N TYR A 37 2.28 17.75 0.61
CA TYR A 37 2.92 18.16 1.85
C TYR A 37 3.06 16.98 2.82
N PRO A 38 4.17 16.93 3.59
CA PRO A 38 4.31 15.96 4.66
C PRO A 38 3.14 15.97 5.64
N ARG A 39 2.79 14.82 6.14
CA ARG A 39 1.74 14.65 7.17
C ARG A 39 2.33 14.89 8.54
N SER A 40 1.57 15.55 9.39
CA SER A 40 1.89 15.66 10.81
C SER A 40 1.64 14.32 11.54
N LEU A 41 2.24 14.14 12.71
CA LEU A 41 1.94 12.97 13.55
C LEU A 41 0.48 12.93 13.99
N ASP A 42 -0.16 14.07 14.22
CA ASP A 42 -1.58 14.15 14.60
C ASP A 42 -2.50 13.68 13.45
N ASP A 43 -2.20 14.10 12.21
CA ASP A 43 -2.95 13.63 11.04
C ASP A 43 -2.75 12.12 10.82
N GLN A 44 -1.52 11.64 10.98
CA GLN A 44 -1.21 10.22 10.86
C GLN A 44 -1.83 9.39 11.99
N LYS A 45 -1.97 9.94 13.20
CA LYS A 45 -2.67 9.29 14.29
C LYS A 45 -4.14 9.08 13.96
N LYS A 46 -4.82 10.12 13.46
CA LYS A 46 -6.23 10.01 13.01
C LYS A 46 -6.37 8.98 11.88
N TRP A 47 -5.43 8.97 10.94
CA TRP A 47 -5.40 7.97 9.87
C TRP A 47 -5.18 6.55 10.43
N PHE A 48 -4.26 6.39 11.39
CA PHE A 48 -3.97 5.11 12.04
C PHE A 48 -5.19 4.54 12.78
N GLU A 49 -5.97 5.39 13.45
CA GLU A 49 -7.19 5.02 14.19
C GLU A 49 -8.29 4.43 13.29
N ASN A 50 -8.25 4.69 11.98
CA ASN A 50 -9.16 4.09 11.00
C ASN A 50 -8.72 2.68 10.55
N HIS A 51 -7.56 2.21 11.03
CA HIS A 51 -7.01 0.89 10.72
C HIS A 51 -7.19 -0.06 11.91
N GLY A 52 -7.25 -1.35 11.63
CA GLY A 52 -7.45 -2.41 12.62
C GLY A 52 -7.92 -3.68 11.97
N VAL A 53 -8.83 -4.41 12.61
CA VAL A 53 -9.30 -5.70 12.11
C VAL A 53 -9.90 -5.60 10.71
N LYS A 54 -10.75 -4.58 10.46
CA LYS A 54 -11.42 -4.41 9.16
C LYS A 54 -10.44 -3.93 8.06
N TYR A 55 -9.55 -3.03 8.40
CA TYR A 55 -8.57 -2.48 7.47
C TYR A 55 -7.16 -2.71 8.02
N PRO A 56 -6.54 -3.87 7.75
CA PRO A 56 -5.23 -4.20 8.26
C PRO A 56 -4.18 -3.16 7.88
N LEU A 57 -3.31 -2.86 8.84
CA LEU A 57 -2.08 -2.10 8.66
C LEU A 57 -0.93 -2.99 9.16
N LEU A 58 -0.06 -3.37 8.26
CA LEU A 58 1.08 -4.24 8.54
C LEU A 58 2.38 -3.46 8.43
N ILE A 59 3.37 -3.83 9.23
CA ILE A 59 4.73 -3.35 9.09
C ILE A 59 5.69 -4.50 8.81
N ALA A 60 6.80 -4.19 8.14
CA ALA A 60 7.97 -5.05 8.09
C ALA A 60 9.05 -4.44 8.99
N GLU A 61 9.58 -5.26 9.89
CA GLU A 61 10.58 -4.90 10.87
C GLU A 61 11.89 -5.65 10.58
N ASP A 62 13.00 -4.94 10.54
CA ASP A 62 14.34 -5.49 10.47
C ASP A 62 15.13 -5.05 11.70
N LYS A 63 15.58 -6.03 12.53
CA LYS A 63 16.36 -5.78 13.75
C LYS A 63 15.73 -4.75 14.70
N GLY A 64 14.41 -4.81 14.88
CA GLY A 64 13.66 -3.90 15.76
C GLY A 64 13.32 -2.54 15.14
N SER A 65 13.62 -2.32 13.85
CA SER A 65 13.30 -1.07 13.16
C SER A 65 12.25 -1.29 12.09
N THR A 66 11.20 -0.49 12.07
CA THR A 66 10.19 -0.49 11.01
C THR A 66 10.79 0.05 9.71
N VAL A 67 10.82 -0.79 8.67
CA VAL A 67 11.46 -0.48 7.38
C VAL A 67 10.48 -0.41 6.21
N ALA A 68 9.26 -0.88 6.40
CA ALA A 68 8.19 -0.79 5.42
C ALA A 68 6.84 -0.91 6.11
N TRP A 69 5.79 -0.44 5.45
CA TRP A 69 4.42 -0.65 5.86
C TRP A 69 3.49 -0.83 4.66
N ALA A 70 2.39 -1.53 4.86
CA ALA A 70 1.31 -1.66 3.90
C ALA A 70 -0.03 -1.67 4.61
N SER A 71 -1.06 -1.10 3.98
CA SER A 71 -2.40 -1.03 4.55
C SER A 71 -3.48 -1.31 3.52
N LEU A 72 -4.64 -1.73 4.02
CA LEU A 72 -5.90 -1.66 3.28
C LEU A 72 -6.71 -0.45 3.76
N SER A 73 -7.44 0.15 2.85
CA SER A 73 -8.42 1.20 3.15
C SER A 73 -9.68 0.97 2.30
N PRO A 74 -10.83 1.58 2.66
CA PRO A 74 -12.02 1.50 1.81
C PRO A 74 -11.70 2.08 0.42
N TYR A 75 -12.09 1.38 -0.65
CA TYR A 75 -12.01 1.93 -2.00
C TYR A 75 -12.93 3.13 -2.18
N SER A 76 -14.10 3.08 -1.55
CA SER A 76 -15.10 4.14 -1.55
C SER A 76 -15.93 4.03 -0.27
N GLU A 77 -16.46 5.17 0.21
CA GLU A 77 -17.34 5.23 1.38
C GLU A 77 -18.78 4.75 1.07
N ARG A 78 -19.12 4.55 -0.20
CA ARG A 78 -20.44 4.05 -0.60
C ARG A 78 -20.57 2.57 -0.29
N GLU A 79 -21.68 2.17 0.29
CA GLU A 79 -21.92 0.82 0.84
C GLU A 79 -21.77 -0.30 -0.20
N GLY A 80 -22.12 -0.04 -1.47
CA GLY A 80 -21.94 -1.00 -2.57
C GLY A 80 -20.49 -1.43 -2.82
N TYR A 81 -19.50 -0.68 -2.30
CA TYR A 81 -18.07 -1.00 -2.40
C TYR A 81 -17.50 -1.68 -1.15
N GLN A 82 -18.33 -2.09 -0.19
CA GLN A 82 -17.89 -2.63 1.09
C GLN A 82 -16.94 -3.85 1.00
N PHE A 83 -16.96 -4.58 -0.12
CA PHE A 83 -16.08 -5.73 -0.36
C PHE A 83 -14.89 -5.42 -1.27
N THR A 84 -14.70 -4.14 -1.63
CA THR A 84 -13.56 -3.67 -2.42
C THR A 84 -12.70 -2.75 -1.55
N VAL A 85 -11.42 -3.04 -1.49
CA VAL A 85 -10.45 -2.23 -0.75
C VAL A 85 -9.35 -1.70 -1.68
N ALA A 86 -8.71 -0.62 -1.26
CA ALA A 86 -7.50 -0.12 -1.89
C ALA A 86 -6.29 -0.44 -1.01
N ASP A 87 -5.17 -0.80 -1.63
CA ASP A 87 -3.92 -0.99 -0.91
C ASP A 87 -3.00 0.23 -0.98
N SER A 88 -2.12 0.30 -0.02
CA SER A 88 -0.98 1.21 -0.01
C SER A 88 0.24 0.47 0.49
N ILE A 89 1.40 0.69 -0.14
CA ILE A 89 2.66 0.07 0.28
C ILE A 89 3.82 1.04 0.12
N TYR A 90 4.63 1.15 1.16
CA TYR A 90 5.81 2.01 1.20
C TYR A 90 6.98 1.29 1.85
N VAL A 91 8.14 1.39 1.23
CA VAL A 91 9.40 0.79 1.71
C VAL A 91 10.45 1.88 1.82
N ARG A 92 11.09 1.98 2.99
CA ARG A 92 12.21 2.91 3.26
C ARG A 92 13.30 2.76 2.19
N GLU A 93 13.90 3.85 1.74
CA GLU A 93 14.79 3.87 0.57
C GLU A 93 15.89 2.80 0.65
N GLY A 94 16.67 2.74 1.67
CA GLY A 94 17.77 1.76 1.84
C GLY A 94 17.33 0.29 1.89
N TYR A 95 16.03 0.03 1.95
CA TYR A 95 15.44 -1.32 2.06
C TYR A 95 14.67 -1.76 0.79
N ARG A 96 14.59 -0.90 -0.23
CA ARG A 96 13.94 -1.21 -1.50
C ARG A 96 14.71 -2.29 -2.27
N ARG A 97 14.02 -2.99 -3.19
CA ARG A 97 14.56 -4.03 -4.09
C ARG A 97 15.19 -5.24 -3.37
N LYS A 98 14.82 -5.47 -2.11
CA LYS A 98 15.26 -6.61 -1.28
C LYS A 98 14.15 -7.65 -1.06
N GLY A 99 13.04 -7.59 -1.80
CA GLY A 99 11.89 -8.50 -1.68
C GLY A 99 10.90 -8.13 -0.57
N ILE A 100 11.20 -7.13 0.28
CA ILE A 100 10.36 -6.74 1.43
C ILE A 100 8.94 -6.36 0.99
N GLY A 101 8.83 -5.58 -0.08
CA GLY A 101 7.51 -5.19 -0.60
C GLY A 101 6.69 -6.40 -1.08
N TYR A 102 7.32 -7.40 -1.66
CA TYR A 102 6.66 -8.62 -2.12
C TYR A 102 6.09 -9.42 -0.94
N ASP A 103 6.92 -9.65 0.08
CA ASP A 103 6.52 -10.42 1.27
C ASP A 103 5.41 -9.67 2.04
N LEU A 104 5.53 -8.34 2.19
CA LEU A 104 4.59 -7.52 2.93
C LEU A 104 3.24 -7.41 2.21
N LEU A 105 3.22 -7.13 0.90
CA LEU A 105 1.99 -7.05 0.12
C LEU A 105 1.35 -8.44 -0.04
N GLY A 106 2.14 -9.51 -0.16
CA GLY A 106 1.65 -10.87 -0.12
C GLY A 106 0.88 -11.18 1.16
N LYS A 107 1.47 -10.84 2.32
CA LYS A 107 0.80 -11.00 3.62
C LYS A 107 -0.48 -10.15 3.73
N LEU A 108 -0.48 -8.93 3.21
CA LEU A 108 -1.66 -8.07 3.20
C LEU A 108 -2.79 -8.67 2.34
N ILE A 109 -2.46 -9.31 1.21
CA ILE A 109 -3.41 -10.03 0.36
C ILE A 109 -4.04 -11.22 1.13
N ASP A 110 -3.23 -11.98 1.88
CA ASP A 110 -3.73 -13.08 2.72
C ASP A 110 -4.72 -12.58 3.77
N GLU A 111 -4.42 -11.46 4.44
CA GLU A 111 -5.34 -10.81 5.39
C GLU A 111 -6.65 -10.37 4.71
N ALA A 112 -6.56 -9.78 3.51
CA ALA A 112 -7.74 -9.40 2.73
C ALA A 112 -8.62 -10.59 2.38
N GLN A 113 -8.02 -11.73 2.02
CA GLN A 113 -8.75 -12.98 1.75
C GLN A 113 -9.41 -13.53 3.01
N ALA A 114 -8.71 -13.55 4.15
CA ALA A 114 -9.23 -14.00 5.43
C ALA A 114 -10.44 -13.14 5.88
N LEU A 115 -10.42 -11.84 5.59
CA LEU A 115 -11.51 -10.90 5.84
C LEU A 115 -12.62 -10.95 4.78
N LYS A 116 -12.53 -11.86 3.81
CA LYS A 116 -13.52 -12.07 2.74
C LYS A 116 -13.77 -10.84 1.86
N TYR A 117 -12.76 -10.01 1.66
CA TYR A 117 -12.83 -9.00 0.61
C TYR A 117 -12.85 -9.68 -0.77
N HIS A 118 -13.55 -9.07 -1.71
CA HIS A 118 -13.74 -9.59 -3.06
C HIS A 118 -12.62 -9.16 -4.00
N SER A 119 -12.18 -7.90 -3.88
CA SER A 119 -11.11 -7.37 -4.71
C SER A 119 -10.27 -6.31 -4.01
N ILE A 120 -9.01 -6.18 -4.46
CA ILE A 120 -8.09 -5.11 -4.07
C ILE A 120 -7.80 -4.26 -5.29
N ILE A 121 -7.86 -2.94 -5.14
CA ILE A 121 -7.49 -1.94 -6.13
C ILE A 121 -6.17 -1.30 -5.73
N ALA A 122 -5.24 -1.21 -6.67
CA ALA A 122 -4.02 -0.42 -6.55
C ALA A 122 -4.05 0.74 -7.54
N ILE A 123 -3.84 1.96 -7.06
CA ILE A 123 -3.73 3.17 -7.87
C ILE A 123 -2.27 3.57 -7.94
N ILE A 124 -1.64 3.42 -9.11
CA ILE A 124 -0.20 3.52 -9.25
C ILE A 124 0.14 4.57 -10.30
N ALA A 125 1.03 5.52 -9.96
CA ALA A 125 1.57 6.43 -10.97
C ALA A 125 2.28 5.61 -12.06
N LEU A 126 1.98 5.87 -13.34
CA LEU A 126 2.46 5.07 -14.46
C LEU A 126 3.99 5.02 -14.55
N VAL A 127 4.66 6.05 -14.03
CA VAL A 127 6.12 6.12 -13.95
C VAL A 127 6.71 5.28 -12.79
N ASN A 128 5.88 4.78 -11.86
CA ASN A 128 6.33 3.95 -10.75
C ASN A 128 6.45 2.46 -11.15
N VAL A 129 7.32 2.20 -12.12
CA VAL A 129 7.56 0.86 -12.67
C VAL A 129 7.86 -0.20 -11.58
N PRO A 130 8.61 0.10 -10.50
CA PRO A 130 8.82 -0.88 -9.43
C PRO A 130 7.53 -1.34 -8.76
N SER A 131 6.60 -0.42 -8.48
CA SER A 131 5.28 -0.76 -7.90
C SER A 131 4.44 -1.57 -8.88
N ILE A 132 4.40 -1.17 -10.15
CA ILE A 132 3.71 -1.92 -11.20
C ILE A 132 4.17 -3.38 -11.22
N LYS A 133 5.48 -3.60 -11.34
CA LYS A 133 6.06 -4.96 -11.38
C LYS A 133 5.80 -5.77 -10.10
N LEU A 134 5.75 -5.10 -8.94
CA LEU A 134 5.42 -5.73 -7.68
C LEU A 134 3.99 -6.27 -7.70
N HIS A 135 3.04 -5.44 -8.09
CA HIS A 135 1.62 -5.80 -8.14
C HIS A 135 1.35 -6.87 -9.19
N GLU A 136 1.94 -6.75 -10.38
CA GLU A 136 1.83 -7.78 -11.44
C GLU A 136 2.34 -9.15 -10.97
N LYS A 137 3.47 -9.20 -10.28
CA LYS A 137 4.00 -10.46 -9.70
C LYS A 137 3.07 -11.10 -8.68
N LEU A 138 2.25 -10.31 -8.00
CA LEU A 138 1.26 -10.76 -7.03
C LEU A 138 -0.13 -10.97 -7.66
N GLY A 139 -0.23 -10.93 -8.98
CA GLY A 139 -1.43 -11.27 -9.73
C GLY A 139 -2.45 -10.15 -9.87
N PHE A 140 -2.03 -8.90 -9.68
CA PHE A 140 -2.84 -7.76 -10.08
C PHE A 140 -2.80 -7.58 -11.61
N ILE A 141 -3.90 -7.15 -12.18
CA ILE A 141 -4.06 -6.93 -13.61
C ILE A 141 -4.44 -5.47 -13.85
N CYS A 142 -3.77 -4.81 -14.80
CA CYS A 142 -4.14 -3.46 -15.22
C CYS A 142 -5.55 -3.45 -15.81
N ARG A 143 -6.40 -2.56 -15.33
CA ARG A 143 -7.79 -2.37 -15.79
C ARG A 143 -7.98 -1.10 -16.59
N GLY A 144 -7.04 -0.19 -16.55
CA GLY A 144 -7.08 1.04 -17.32
C GLY A 144 -6.04 2.06 -16.86
N ILE A 145 -5.84 3.06 -17.71
CA ILE A 145 -4.97 4.20 -17.48
C ILE A 145 -5.83 5.47 -17.51
N LEU A 146 -5.62 6.33 -16.53
CA LEU A 146 -6.18 7.68 -16.51
C LEU A 146 -5.05 8.66 -16.81
N LEU A 147 -5.21 9.39 -17.91
CA LEU A 147 -4.23 10.37 -18.35
C LEU A 147 -4.33 11.63 -17.47
N GLU A 148 -3.18 12.19 -17.11
CA GLU A 148 -3.06 13.45 -16.39
C GLU A 148 -3.94 13.56 -15.13
N ALA A 149 -4.15 12.44 -14.45
CA ALA A 149 -5.04 12.36 -13.29
C ALA A 149 -4.46 13.01 -12.03
N GLY A 150 -3.15 13.11 -11.92
CA GLY A 150 -2.46 13.75 -10.80
C GLY A 150 -1.55 14.89 -11.25
N PHE A 151 -1.34 15.87 -10.36
CA PHE A 151 -0.36 16.93 -10.58
C PHE A 151 0.60 17.03 -9.39
N LYS A 152 1.90 16.84 -9.64
CA LYS A 152 2.92 16.90 -8.60
C LYS A 152 4.28 17.26 -9.20
N PHE A 153 5.10 17.98 -8.43
CA PHE A 153 6.41 18.48 -8.87
C PHE A 153 6.36 19.26 -10.20
N GLY A 154 5.27 20.06 -10.39
CA GLY A 154 5.13 20.91 -11.56
C GLY A 154 4.73 20.18 -12.84
N LYS A 155 4.27 18.91 -12.77
CA LYS A 155 3.89 18.12 -13.94
C LYS A 155 2.65 17.28 -13.71
N TRP A 156 1.91 17.05 -14.79
CA TRP A 156 0.82 16.10 -14.85
C TRP A 156 1.36 14.65 -14.85
N VAL A 157 0.65 13.76 -14.22
CA VAL A 157 1.06 12.37 -14.04
C VAL A 157 -0.10 11.45 -14.35
N ASP A 158 0.14 10.52 -15.25
CA ASP A 158 -0.79 9.43 -15.54
C ASP A 158 -0.77 8.41 -14.41
N ILE A 159 -1.94 7.82 -14.15
CA ILE A 159 -2.08 6.70 -13.23
C ILE A 159 -2.64 5.47 -13.93
N CYS A 160 -2.25 4.31 -13.46
CA CYS A 160 -2.89 3.05 -13.85
C CYS A 160 -3.65 2.46 -12.67
N LEU A 161 -4.80 1.88 -12.98
CA LEU A 161 -5.66 1.16 -12.05
C LEU A 161 -5.35 -0.33 -12.19
N TYR A 162 -4.79 -0.91 -11.15
CA TYR A 162 -4.57 -2.34 -11.04
C TYR A 162 -5.60 -2.96 -10.12
N GLN A 163 -6.03 -4.18 -10.42
CA GLN A 163 -7.01 -4.91 -9.63
C GLN A 163 -6.57 -6.34 -9.43
N LYS A 164 -6.73 -6.84 -8.21
CA LYS A 164 -6.63 -8.26 -7.90
C LYS A 164 -7.98 -8.77 -7.40
N MET A 165 -8.52 -9.77 -8.07
CA MET A 165 -9.67 -10.54 -7.56
C MET A 165 -9.19 -11.53 -6.52
N LEU A 166 -9.84 -11.59 -5.37
CA LEU A 166 -9.49 -12.46 -4.24
C LEU A 166 -10.34 -13.73 -4.22
N SER A 167 -11.61 -13.65 -4.62
CA SER A 167 -12.47 -14.80 -4.87
C SER A 167 -12.48 -15.11 -6.36
N LYS A 168 -12.47 -16.40 -6.72
CA LYS A 168 -12.87 -16.77 -8.09
C LYS A 168 -14.34 -16.33 -8.23
N CYS A 169 -14.69 -15.62 -9.31
CA CYS A 169 -16.07 -15.58 -9.74
C CYS A 169 -16.52 -17.03 -9.84
N SER A 170 -17.35 -17.50 -8.91
CA SER A 170 -18.21 -18.64 -9.18
C SER A 170 -19.18 -18.12 -10.24
N ASP A 171 -19.03 -18.63 -11.46
CA ASP A 171 -20.03 -18.49 -12.50
C ASP A 171 -21.31 -19.16 -11.93
N GLU A 172 -22.23 -18.36 -11.41
CA GLU A 172 -23.62 -18.71 -11.21
C GLU A 172 -24.44 -18.19 -12.38
#